data_19f6917ce2e93344543d4ed9d568364b
#
_entry.id   19f6917ce2e93344543d4ed9d568364b
#
_cell.length_a   1.000
_cell.length_b   1.000
_cell.length_c   1.000
_cell.angle_alpha   90.00
_cell.angle_beta   90.00
_cell.angle_gamma   90.00
#
_symmetry.space_group_name_H-M   'P 1'
#
loop_
_entity.id
_entity.type
_entity.pdbx_description
1 polymer ?
#
loop_
_entity_poly.entity_id
_entity_poly.type
_entity_poly.pdbx_seq_one_letter_code
_entity_poly.pdbx_strand_id
1 'polypeptide(L)' 'MKILIVEDERELSDSIAAYLGVENYLCEQAFTYADAKMKLGIYEYDCVLLDLMLP' A
#
# COMPACT_ATOMS: atom_id res chain seq x y z
N MET A 1 -2.51 13.27 -1.25
CA MET A 1 -2.31 12.32 -0.14
C MET A 1 -1.47 11.15 -0.62
N LYS A 2 -0.47 10.78 0.14
CA LYS A 2 0.41 9.67 -0.18
C LYS A 2 0.03 8.46 0.68
N ILE A 3 -0.26 7.35 0.00
CA ILE A 3 -0.81 6.14 0.64
C ILE A 3 0.13 4.96 0.38
N LEU A 4 0.44 4.21 1.43
CA LEU A 4 1.14 2.94 1.30
C LEU A 4 0.11 1.82 1.40
N ILE A 5 0.08 0.95 0.39
CA ILE A 5 -0.81 -0.21 0.36
C ILE A 5 0.03 -1.44 0.71
N VAL A 6 -0.30 -2.08 1.81
CA VAL A 6 0.39 -3.31 2.25
C VAL A 6 -0.55 -4.49 2.00
N GLU A 7 -0.28 -5.22 0.93
CA GLU A 7 -1.11 -6.32 0.47
C GLU A 7 -0.24 -7.33 -0.25
N ASP A 8 -0.28 -8.60 0.16
CA ASP A 8 0.56 -9.64 -0.43
C ASP A 8 0.01 -10.17 -1.76
N GLU A 9 -1.27 -10.01 -2.03
CA GLU A 9 -1.87 -10.40 -3.29
C GLU A 9 -1.71 -9.27 -4.31
N ARG A 10 -0.88 -9.51 -5.33
CA ARG A 10 -0.51 -8.46 -6.28
C ARG A 10 -1.70 -7.91 -7.06
N GLU A 11 -2.58 -8.78 -7.52
CA GLU A 11 -3.74 -8.34 -8.30
C GLU A 11 -4.65 -7.43 -7.48
N LEU A 12 -4.88 -7.79 -6.23
CA LEU A 12 -5.69 -6.96 -5.34
C LEU A 12 -5.02 -5.64 -5.05
N SER A 13 -3.73 -5.67 -4.78
CA SER A 13 -2.94 -4.46 -4.55
C SER A 13 -3.01 -3.52 -5.75
N ASP A 14 -2.82 -4.08 -6.95
CA ASP A 14 -2.87 -3.29 -8.19
C ASP A 14 -4.25 -2.68 -8.41
N SER A 15 -5.30 -3.42 -8.10
CA SER A 15 -6.67 -2.93 -8.23
C SER A 15 -6.93 -1.76 -7.27
N ILE A 16 -6.45 -1.88 -6.03
CA ILE A 16 -6.60 -0.82 -5.05
C ILE A 16 -5.84 0.42 -5.49
N ALA A 17 -4.60 0.23 -5.95
CA ALA A 17 -3.77 1.34 -6.40
C ALA A 17 -4.40 2.05 -7.60
N ALA A 18 -4.95 1.29 -8.54
CA ALA A 18 -5.61 1.87 -9.71
C ALA A 18 -6.84 2.68 -9.31
N TYR A 19 -7.65 2.14 -8.40
CA TYR A 19 -8.84 2.84 -7.93
C TYR A 19 -8.48 4.15 -7.24
N LEU A 20 -7.50 4.11 -6.33
CA LEU A 20 -7.09 5.31 -5.61
C LEU A 20 -6.38 6.31 -6.52
N GLY A 21 -5.70 5.83 -7.55
CA GLY A 21 -5.07 6.70 -8.54
C GLY A 21 -6.08 7.54 -9.30
N VAL A 22 -7.26 6.98 -9.59
CA VAL A 22 -8.35 7.72 -10.22
C VAL A 22 -8.80 8.88 -9.34
N GLU A 23 -8.69 8.72 -8.02
CA GLU A 23 -9.05 9.76 -7.05
C GLU A 23 -7.88 10.71 -6.76
N ASN A 24 -6.82 10.64 -7.56
CA ASN A 24 -5.64 11.50 -7.44
C ASN A 24 -4.80 11.25 -6.19
N TYR A 25 -4.88 10.09 -5.58
CA TYR A 25 -3.98 9.71 -4.50
C TYR A 25 -2.70 9.12 -5.08
N LEU A 26 -1.58 9.45 -4.46
CA LEU A 26 -0.30 8.86 -4.81
C LEU A 26 -0.13 7.59 -3.99
N CYS A 27 -0.07 6.44 -4.67
CA CYS A 27 -0.01 5.15 -3.99
C CYS A 27 1.32 4.47 -4.22
N GLU A 28 1.86 3.89 -3.15
CA GLU A 28 2.98 2.97 -3.21
C GLU A 28 2.54 1.63 -2.65
N GLN A 29 3.22 0.57 -3.05
CA GLN A 29 2.82 -0.78 -2.72
C GLN A 29 3.94 -1.49 -1.98
N ALA A 30 3.57 -2.25 -0.96
CA ALA A 30 4.45 -3.18 -0.29
C ALA A 30 3.74 -4.54 -0.25
N PHE A 31 4.48 -5.59 -0.58
CA PHE A 31 3.89 -6.92 -0.70
C PHE A 31 4.26 -7.85 0.44
N THR A 32 5.11 -7.38 1.34
CA THR A 32 5.52 -8.11 2.55
C THR A 32 5.63 -7.14 3.70
N TYR A 33 5.61 -7.66 4.91
CA TYR A 33 5.84 -6.84 6.10
C TYR A 33 7.22 -6.22 6.11
N ALA A 34 8.23 -6.97 5.67
CA ALA A 34 9.61 -6.46 5.63
C ALA A 34 9.71 -5.27 4.70
N ASP A 35 9.06 -5.34 3.54
CA ASP A 35 9.06 -4.25 2.58
C ASP A 35 8.31 -3.04 3.13
N ALA A 36 7.16 -3.27 3.75
CA ALA A 36 6.38 -2.19 4.36
C ALA A 36 7.17 -1.50 5.46
N LYS A 37 7.82 -2.27 6.31
CA LYS A 37 8.60 -1.73 7.41
C LYS A 37 9.77 -0.88 6.90
N MET A 38 10.44 -1.35 5.86
CA MET A 38 11.51 -0.60 5.22
C MET A 38 11.01 0.73 4.67
N LYS A 39 9.92 0.70 3.93
CA LYS A 39 9.37 1.91 3.32
C LYS A 39 8.88 2.90 4.36
N LEU A 40 8.24 2.43 5.41
CA LEU A 40 7.80 3.30 6.50
C LEU A 40 8.96 3.96 7.23
N GLY A 41 10.13 3.32 7.24
CA GLY A 41 11.33 3.90 7.84
C GLY A 41 12.01 4.94 6.97
N ILE A 42 11.77 4.93 5.66
CA ILE A 42 12.45 5.80 4.70
C ILE A 42 11.53 6.94 4.24
N TYR A 43 10.27 6.63 3.99
CA TYR A 43 9.33 7.57 3.38
C TYR A 43 8.21 7.93 4.37
N GLU A 44 7.61 9.08 4.14
CA GLU A 44 6.44 9.51 4.90
C GLU A 44 5.18 9.24 4.12
N TYR A 45 4.18 8.71 4.80
CA TYR A 45 2.87 8.43 4.22
C TYR A 45 1.78 9.09 5.05
N ASP A 46 0.73 9.54 4.38
CA ASP A 46 -0.43 10.10 5.06
C ASP A 46 -1.35 9.00 5.58
N CYS A 47 -1.34 7.86 4.91
CA CYS A 47 -2.21 6.74 5.25
C CYS A 47 -1.54 5.43 4.87
N VAL A 48 -1.80 4.40 5.65
CA VAL A 48 -1.35 3.04 5.35
C VAL A 48 -2.58 2.14 5.31
N LEU A 49 -2.80 1.51 4.17
CA LEU A 49 -3.86 0.51 4.03
C LEU A 49 -3.24 -0.86 4.25
N LEU A 50 -3.63 -1.49 5.33
CA LEU A 50 -3.10 -2.78 5.72
C LEU A 50 -4.19 -3.83 5.55
N ASP A 51 -3.93 -4.81 4.69
CA ASP A 51 -4.83 -5.94 4.56
C ASP A 51 -4.46 -6.99 5.60
N LEU A 52 -5.38 -7.18 6.53
CA LEU A 52 -5.24 -8.19 7.56
C LEU A 52 -5.91 -9.47 7.08
N MET A 53 -5.30 -10.10 6.10
CA MET A 53 -5.76 -11.41 5.66
C MET A 53 -5.41 -12.42 6.74
N LEU A 54 -6.38 -12.68 7.56
CA LEU A 54 -6.23 -13.71 8.57
C LEU A 54 -6.62 -15.05 7.96
N PRO A 55 -5.76 -16.04 8.08
CA PRO A 55 -6.10 -17.37 7.61
C PRO A 55 -7.25 -17.94 8.39
#